data_a4aa06c5feca1866f8c4dfe21946279f
#
_entry.id   a4aa06c5feca1866f8c4dfe21946279f
#
_cell.length_a   1.000
_cell.length_b   1.000
_cell.length_c   1.000
_cell.angle_alpha   90.00
_cell.angle_beta   90.00
_cell.angle_gamma   90.00
#
_symmetry.space_group_name_H-M   'P 1'
#
loop_
_entity.id
_entity.type
_entity.pdbx_description
1 polymer ?
#
loop_
_entity_poly.entity_id
_entity_poly.type
_entity_poly.pdbx_seq_one_letter_code
_entity_poly.pdbx_strand_id
1 'polypeptide(L)'
;MRRKIYDQLLDWKENRSHKEALLIDGARRVGKSWIVEEFARREYESYILIDFSQASKTILDLFQTYRGKWDDFFLHLQLEAGVKLKAGRSLIVFDEIQKFPQAREAIKYLVQDGRYSYIETGSLMSINENVKDINIPSEEHRINLFPMDFEEFLWALGDDMMMDYVRDCFGKRQPLGQSLHRKMMDYLRLYMIVGGMPQAVAEWVESRDLDRVDSAKRNILSLYRNDIRKYAHGLEAKVTKIFDTIPSQLQRHEKKFKLSALGKGTRGRNVETAFFWLDESRVVNPCFSATEPTVGLEMKLDESSRKLYMADTGLLISLAFSEAAIKADELYRKLMHDKLDVNKGMLVENLVAQMLRAAGHKLYFFSSYSKTDARERMEVDFLIPKLTIGSRHNIHPIEVKSSTRYTLTSLSRFVEKYRNAVAEPIVLHTGDVKVEDGVIYLPLYMGGLL
;
A
#
# COMPACT_ATOMS: atom_id res chain seq x y z
N MET A 1 -3.70 16.56 6.75
CA MET A 1 -4.78 15.62 6.39
C MET A 1 -4.86 14.54 7.45
N ARG A 2 -6.06 14.10 7.83
CA ARG A 2 -6.25 13.00 8.80
C ARG A 2 -5.80 11.67 8.19
N ARG A 3 -5.13 10.81 8.98
CA ARG A 3 -4.62 9.51 8.56
C ARG A 3 -4.93 8.45 9.63
N LYS A 4 -5.35 7.27 9.23
CA LYS A 4 -5.67 6.14 10.14
C LYS A 4 -4.47 5.65 10.94
N ILE A 5 -3.27 5.77 10.37
CA ILE A 5 -2.03 5.41 11.06
C ILE A 5 -1.85 6.20 12.37
N TYR A 6 -2.49 7.36 12.52
CA TYR A 6 -2.38 8.18 13.73
C TYR A 6 -2.84 7.43 14.98
N ASP A 7 -3.87 6.61 14.87
CA ASP A 7 -4.38 5.78 15.98
C ASP A 7 -3.34 4.70 16.36
N GLN A 8 -2.61 4.14 15.39
CA GLN A 8 -1.51 3.20 15.66
C GLN A 8 -0.32 3.90 16.34
N LEU A 9 -0.05 5.16 15.99
CA LEU A 9 0.98 5.97 16.63
C LEU A 9 0.61 6.24 18.11
N LEU A 10 -0.66 6.52 18.39
CA LEU A 10 -1.16 6.71 19.77
C LEU A 10 -1.04 5.41 20.57
N ASP A 11 -1.50 4.28 20.03
CA ASP A 11 -1.37 2.97 20.68
C ASP A 11 0.10 2.64 21.01
N TRP A 12 1.01 2.86 20.03
CA TRP A 12 2.43 2.67 20.26
C TRP A 12 2.97 3.59 21.38
N LYS A 13 2.62 4.88 21.35
CA LYS A 13 3.04 5.84 22.36
C LYS A 13 2.65 5.41 23.77
N GLU A 14 1.39 4.96 23.94
CA GLU A 14 0.83 4.58 25.24
C GLU A 14 1.37 3.23 25.74
N ASN A 15 1.50 2.24 24.84
CA ASN A 15 1.70 0.85 25.24
C ASN A 15 3.11 0.31 24.99
N ARG A 16 3.91 0.95 24.09
CA ARG A 16 5.16 0.36 23.59
C ARG A 16 6.36 1.29 23.56
N SER A 17 6.17 2.61 23.51
CA SER A 17 7.25 3.58 23.25
C SER A 17 8.39 3.55 24.27
N HIS A 18 8.16 2.96 25.45
CA HIS A 18 9.16 2.77 26.51
C HIS A 18 10.00 1.48 26.33
N LYS A 19 9.67 0.63 25.38
CA LYS A 19 10.37 -0.65 25.11
C LYS A 19 10.87 -0.79 23.69
N GLU A 20 10.22 -0.10 22.74
CA GLU A 20 10.46 -0.27 21.32
C GLU A 20 10.44 1.08 20.61
N ALA A 21 11.39 1.31 19.73
CA ALA A 21 11.28 2.38 18.74
C ALA A 21 10.24 2.01 17.67
N LEU A 22 9.66 3.00 17.01
CA LEU A 22 8.70 2.78 15.94
C LEU A 22 9.34 3.06 14.58
N LEU A 23 9.38 2.05 13.69
CA LEU A 23 9.78 2.24 12.29
C LEU A 23 8.53 2.35 11.40
N ILE A 24 8.37 3.49 10.73
CA ILE A 24 7.32 3.70 9.74
C ILE A 24 7.89 3.47 8.34
N ASP A 25 7.46 2.36 7.74
CA ASP A 25 7.83 1.97 6.39
C ASP A 25 6.72 2.33 5.39
N GLY A 26 7.07 2.64 4.16
CA GLY A 26 6.11 2.92 3.09
C GLY A 26 6.76 3.56 1.88
N ALA A 27 6.03 3.60 0.77
CA ALA A 27 6.49 4.18 -0.48
C ALA A 27 6.97 5.64 -0.29
N ARG A 28 7.87 6.06 -1.18
CA ARG A 28 8.28 7.47 -1.21
C ARG A 28 7.07 8.36 -1.51
N ARG A 29 6.97 9.54 -0.86
CA ARG A 29 5.87 10.51 -0.99
C ARG A 29 4.52 10.06 -0.42
N VAL A 30 4.47 9.00 0.38
CA VAL A 30 3.24 8.54 1.03
C VAL A 30 2.89 9.34 2.30
N GLY A 31 3.77 10.25 2.73
CA GLY A 31 3.52 11.19 3.83
C GLY A 31 4.13 10.78 5.18
N LYS A 32 5.18 9.93 5.21
CA LYS A 32 5.84 9.47 6.45
C LYS A 32 6.34 10.63 7.32
N SER A 33 7.24 11.45 6.79
CA SER A 33 7.83 12.58 7.54
C SER A 33 6.76 13.55 8.05
N TRP A 34 5.76 13.84 7.21
CA TRP A 34 4.66 14.74 7.59
C TRP A 34 3.86 14.21 8.78
N ILE A 35 3.46 12.94 8.77
CA ILE A 35 2.62 12.38 9.84
C ILE A 35 3.40 12.26 11.15
N VAL A 36 4.70 11.94 11.08
CA VAL A 36 5.55 11.85 12.26
C VAL A 36 5.80 13.21 12.88
N GLU A 37 6.07 14.24 12.08
CA GLU A 37 6.23 15.61 12.57
C GLU A 37 4.94 16.15 13.19
N GLU A 38 3.78 15.91 12.54
CA GLU A 38 2.47 16.29 13.07
C GLU A 38 2.18 15.58 14.40
N PHE A 39 2.51 14.29 14.50
CA PHE A 39 2.38 13.50 15.71
C PHE A 39 3.32 14.01 16.83
N ALA A 40 4.58 14.25 16.50
CA ALA A 40 5.57 14.78 17.44
C ALA A 40 5.10 16.12 18.05
N ARG A 41 4.61 17.01 17.19
CA ARG A 41 4.16 18.35 17.59
C ARG A 41 2.90 18.34 18.49
N ARG A 42 2.00 17.37 18.26
CA ARG A 42 0.73 17.29 19.03
C ARG A 42 0.85 16.50 20.32
N GLU A 43 1.68 15.46 20.30
CA GLU A 43 1.65 14.42 21.33
C GLU A 43 2.83 14.51 22.32
N TYR A 44 3.84 15.33 22.04
CA TYR A 44 5.01 15.46 22.89
C TYR A 44 5.26 16.94 23.28
N GLU A 45 5.83 17.15 24.47
CA GLU A 45 6.15 18.50 24.94
C GLU A 45 7.30 19.15 24.18
N SER A 46 8.24 18.33 23.69
CA SER A 46 9.32 18.73 22.79
C SER A 46 9.75 17.57 21.93
N TYR A 47 10.33 17.87 20.77
CA TYR A 47 10.87 16.83 19.88
C TYR A 47 12.11 17.36 19.14
N ILE A 48 12.99 16.44 18.74
CA ILE A 48 14.07 16.69 17.79
C ILE A 48 13.82 15.82 16.57
N LEU A 49 13.80 16.43 15.38
CA LEU A 49 13.72 15.74 14.11
C LEU A 49 15.06 15.84 13.40
N ILE A 50 15.69 14.70 13.12
CA ILE A 50 16.95 14.58 12.39
C ILE A 50 16.62 13.97 11.03
N ASP A 51 16.61 14.81 9.98
CA ASP A 51 16.54 14.35 8.60
C ASP A 51 17.96 13.98 8.13
N PHE A 52 18.27 12.70 8.05
CA PHE A 52 19.59 12.21 7.62
C PHE A 52 19.91 12.49 6.14
N SER A 53 18.96 12.98 5.37
CA SER A 53 19.26 13.46 4.01
C SER A 53 19.95 14.83 3.98
N GLN A 54 19.85 15.59 5.08
CA GLN A 54 20.34 16.97 5.22
C GLN A 54 21.07 17.22 6.55
N ALA A 55 21.25 16.20 7.38
CA ALA A 55 21.88 16.35 8.69
C ALA A 55 23.28 16.95 8.60
N SER A 56 23.60 17.88 9.54
CA SER A 56 24.93 18.47 9.63
C SER A 56 25.99 17.42 9.98
N LYS A 57 27.24 17.66 9.56
CA LYS A 57 28.35 16.77 9.96
C LYS A 57 28.47 16.68 11.47
N THR A 58 28.23 17.77 12.19
CA THR A 58 28.22 17.79 13.64
C THR A 58 27.27 16.77 14.22
N ILE A 59 26.01 16.73 13.76
CA ILE A 59 25.02 15.74 14.21
C ILE A 59 25.46 14.30 13.89
N LEU A 60 25.99 14.06 12.69
CA LEU A 60 26.46 12.72 12.31
C LEU A 60 27.64 12.26 13.18
N ASP A 61 28.60 13.16 13.48
CA ASP A 61 29.76 12.88 14.31
C ASP A 61 29.38 12.54 15.77
N LEU A 62 28.24 13.02 16.29
CA LEU A 62 27.77 12.67 17.64
C LEU A 62 27.62 11.16 17.84
N PHE A 63 27.07 10.45 16.85
CA PHE A 63 26.84 9.00 16.93
C PHE A 63 28.13 8.19 17.03
N GLN A 64 29.24 8.72 16.52
CA GLN A 64 30.56 8.09 16.61
C GLN A 64 31.31 8.54 17.86
N THR A 65 31.33 9.85 18.13
CA THR A 65 32.12 10.46 19.21
C THR A 65 31.58 10.06 20.59
N TYR A 66 30.27 10.00 20.75
CA TYR A 66 29.62 9.72 22.04
C TYR A 66 28.95 8.35 22.09
N ARG A 67 29.37 7.40 21.24
CA ARG A 67 28.86 6.01 21.28
C ARG A 67 29.05 5.43 22.68
N GLY A 68 27.94 5.06 23.34
CA GLY A 68 27.94 4.51 24.72
C GLY A 68 28.06 5.58 25.84
N LYS A 69 28.14 6.85 25.50
CA LYS A 69 28.15 7.99 26.46
C LYS A 69 26.89 8.82 26.22
N TRP A 70 25.73 8.25 26.58
CA TRP A 70 24.44 8.82 26.18
C TRP A 70 24.13 10.16 26.84
N ASP A 71 24.70 10.46 28.04
CA ASP A 71 24.54 11.77 28.68
C ASP A 71 25.19 12.88 27.82
N ASP A 72 26.42 12.66 27.39
CA ASP A 72 27.12 13.60 26.53
C ASP A 72 26.45 13.69 25.14
N PHE A 73 26.02 12.56 24.60
CA PHE A 73 25.30 12.52 23.31
C PHE A 73 24.06 13.40 23.35
N PHE A 74 23.19 13.22 24.35
CA PHE A 74 21.96 14.00 24.43
C PHE A 74 22.21 15.47 24.80
N LEU A 75 23.24 15.75 25.58
CA LEU A 75 23.63 17.13 25.87
C LEU A 75 24.00 17.88 24.57
N HIS A 76 24.90 17.29 23.76
CA HIS A 76 25.34 17.90 22.53
C HIS A 76 24.24 17.93 21.47
N LEU A 77 23.39 16.90 21.37
CA LEU A 77 22.24 16.87 20.46
C LEU A 77 21.25 18.00 20.76
N GLN A 78 20.96 18.25 22.05
CA GLN A 78 20.07 19.35 22.47
C GLN A 78 20.68 20.72 22.14
N LEU A 79 21.99 20.89 22.35
CA LEU A 79 22.69 22.13 22.03
C LEU A 79 22.70 22.41 20.52
N GLU A 80 22.98 21.40 19.71
CA GLU A 80 22.99 21.52 18.24
C GLU A 80 21.60 21.78 17.67
N ALA A 81 20.58 21.08 18.19
CA ALA A 81 19.18 21.25 17.75
C ALA A 81 18.51 22.49 18.35
N GLY A 82 19.07 23.12 19.38
CA GLY A 82 18.45 24.24 20.09
C GLY A 82 17.17 23.86 20.83
N VAL A 83 16.98 22.58 21.20
CA VAL A 83 15.76 22.05 21.80
C VAL A 83 16.10 21.35 23.12
N LYS A 84 15.39 21.73 24.19
CA LYS A 84 15.51 21.05 25.48
C LYS A 84 14.58 19.85 25.55
N LEU A 85 15.13 18.66 25.71
CA LEU A 85 14.39 17.41 25.86
C LEU A 85 13.98 17.19 27.33
N LYS A 86 12.85 16.55 27.54
CA LYS A 86 12.28 16.19 28.83
C LYS A 86 12.09 14.67 28.91
N ALA A 87 12.71 14.03 29.89
CA ALA A 87 12.62 12.59 30.05
C ALA A 87 11.16 12.13 30.16
N GLY A 88 10.81 11.07 29.43
CA GLY A 88 9.47 10.50 29.32
C GLY A 88 8.43 11.36 28.56
N ARG A 89 8.80 12.58 28.09
CA ARG A 89 7.87 13.52 27.46
C ARG A 89 8.37 14.10 26.14
N SER A 90 9.51 13.61 25.63
CA SER A 90 10.09 14.06 24.37
C SER A 90 10.28 12.92 23.38
N LEU A 91 10.17 13.27 22.11
CA LEU A 91 10.37 12.36 20.98
C LEU A 91 11.63 12.75 20.21
N ILE A 92 12.41 11.75 19.79
CA ILE A 92 13.48 11.92 18.81
C ILE A 92 13.06 11.19 17.56
N VAL A 93 13.04 11.92 16.43
CA VAL A 93 12.66 11.40 15.11
C VAL A 93 13.90 11.25 14.23
N PHE A 94 14.11 10.07 13.71
CA PHE A 94 15.13 9.75 12.71
C PHE A 94 14.48 9.60 11.35
N ASP A 95 14.46 10.69 10.57
CA ASP A 95 13.86 10.68 9.23
C ASP A 95 14.91 10.28 8.17
N GLU A 96 14.48 9.49 7.18
CA GLU A 96 15.34 8.90 6.14
C GLU A 96 16.52 8.10 6.72
N ILE A 97 16.25 7.26 7.74
CA ILE A 97 17.25 6.53 8.56
C ILE A 97 18.24 5.70 7.72
N GLN A 98 17.83 5.24 6.52
CA GLN A 98 18.69 4.49 5.60
C GLN A 98 19.89 5.31 5.09
N LYS A 99 19.86 6.62 5.23
CA LYS A 99 21.00 7.49 4.85
C LYS A 99 22.13 7.45 5.86
N PHE A 100 21.84 7.01 7.09
CA PHE A 100 22.82 6.92 8.16
C PHE A 100 22.60 5.68 9.03
N PRO A 101 23.06 4.49 8.57
CA PRO A 101 22.84 3.21 9.23
C PRO A 101 23.32 3.14 10.70
N GLN A 102 24.34 3.94 11.06
CA GLN A 102 24.86 4.01 12.42
C GLN A 102 23.82 4.51 13.43
N ALA A 103 22.91 5.40 13.03
CA ALA A 103 21.82 5.84 13.89
C ALA A 103 20.85 4.69 14.16
N ARG A 104 20.55 3.86 13.14
CA ARG A 104 19.69 2.68 13.33
C ARG A 104 20.35 1.64 14.24
N GLU A 105 21.64 1.39 14.10
CA GLU A 105 22.38 0.53 15.03
C GLU A 105 22.33 1.04 16.48
N ALA A 106 22.29 2.36 16.67
CA ALA A 106 22.21 2.97 18.00
C ALA A 106 20.85 2.80 18.66
N ILE A 107 19.75 2.58 17.92
CA ILE A 107 18.37 2.50 18.45
C ILE A 107 18.25 1.54 19.63
N LYS A 108 18.84 0.36 19.54
CA LYS A 108 18.84 -0.60 20.63
C LYS A 108 19.27 0.02 21.96
N TYR A 109 20.37 0.74 21.94
CA TYR A 109 20.97 1.34 23.14
C TYR A 109 20.21 2.58 23.59
N LEU A 110 19.68 3.35 22.63
CA LEU A 110 18.87 4.53 22.91
C LEU A 110 17.53 4.16 23.56
N VAL A 111 16.89 3.09 23.11
CA VAL A 111 15.67 2.55 23.75
C VAL A 111 15.98 1.98 25.14
N GLN A 112 17.11 1.28 25.32
CA GLN A 112 17.52 0.75 26.62
C GLN A 112 17.85 1.85 27.63
N ASP A 113 18.32 3.03 27.20
CA ASP A 113 18.52 4.20 28.04
C ASP A 113 17.18 4.72 28.64
N GLY A 114 16.08 4.60 27.90
CA GLY A 114 14.72 4.80 28.39
C GLY A 114 14.29 6.25 28.62
N ARG A 115 15.14 7.24 28.34
CA ARG A 115 14.81 8.66 28.58
C ARG A 115 13.80 9.23 27.60
N TYR A 116 13.83 8.81 26.35
CA TYR A 116 13.04 9.40 25.27
C TYR A 116 12.37 8.31 24.43
N SER A 117 11.34 8.70 23.68
CA SER A 117 10.73 7.85 22.65
C SER A 117 11.40 8.08 21.29
N TYR A 118 11.38 7.07 20.42
CA TYR A 118 12.05 7.13 19.11
C TYR A 118 11.12 6.68 18.01
N ILE A 119 11.05 7.49 16.93
CA ILE A 119 10.39 7.12 15.67
C ILE A 119 11.41 7.19 14.54
N GLU A 120 11.45 6.16 13.74
CA GLU A 120 12.26 6.07 12.53
C GLU A 120 11.36 6.11 11.30
N THR A 121 11.79 6.79 10.25
CA THR A 121 11.15 6.68 8.94
C THR A 121 12.17 6.30 7.87
N GLY A 122 11.70 5.61 6.84
CA GLY A 122 12.53 5.26 5.69
C GLY A 122 11.77 4.44 4.67
N SER A 123 12.40 4.15 3.55
CA SER A 123 11.92 3.15 2.62
C SER A 123 12.64 1.82 2.88
N LEU A 124 11.88 0.71 2.92
CA LEU A 124 12.39 -0.60 3.33
C LEU A 124 13.53 -1.08 2.43
N MET A 125 13.43 -0.84 1.13
CA MET A 125 14.46 -1.19 0.15
C MET A 125 15.80 -0.55 0.48
N SER A 126 15.82 0.77 0.68
CA SER A 126 17.03 1.49 1.04
C SER A 126 17.56 1.03 2.40
N ILE A 127 16.69 0.71 3.35
CA ILE A 127 17.06 0.17 4.66
C ILE A 127 17.83 -1.15 4.49
N ASN A 128 17.29 -2.10 3.71
CA ASN A 128 17.91 -3.41 3.51
C ASN A 128 19.28 -3.31 2.82
N GLU A 129 19.44 -2.46 1.83
CA GLU A 129 20.74 -2.27 1.14
C GLU A 129 21.79 -1.62 2.01
N ASN A 130 21.42 -0.60 2.76
CA ASN A 130 22.37 0.18 3.57
C ASN A 130 22.67 -0.47 4.93
N VAL A 131 21.96 -1.53 5.31
CA VAL A 131 22.14 -2.19 6.63
C VAL A 131 22.68 -3.61 6.55
N LYS A 132 23.26 -4.02 5.41
CA LYS A 132 23.87 -5.34 5.26
C LYS A 132 24.92 -5.66 6.32
N ASP A 133 25.58 -4.63 6.83
CA ASP A 133 26.70 -4.73 7.75
C ASP A 133 26.38 -4.22 9.16
N ILE A 134 25.09 -3.97 9.48
CA ILE A 134 24.67 -3.57 10.83
C ILE A 134 23.68 -4.57 11.42
N ASN A 135 23.68 -4.66 12.75
CA ASN A 135 22.68 -5.44 13.48
C ASN A 135 21.37 -4.67 13.52
N ILE A 136 20.31 -5.24 12.90
CA ILE A 136 18.95 -4.67 12.99
C ILE A 136 18.51 -4.77 14.47
N PRO A 137 18.05 -3.65 15.08
CA PRO A 137 17.63 -3.67 16.46
C PRO A 137 16.41 -4.58 16.66
N SER A 138 16.42 -5.36 17.75
CA SER A 138 15.26 -6.16 18.18
C SER A 138 14.19 -5.29 18.84
N GLU A 139 14.57 -4.13 19.30
CA GLU A 139 13.74 -3.11 19.95
C GLU A 139 13.06 -2.17 18.94
N GLU A 140 12.65 -2.69 17.78
CA GLU A 140 12.00 -1.96 16.70
C GLU A 140 10.63 -2.55 16.40
N HIS A 141 9.57 -1.77 16.54
CA HIS A 141 8.22 -2.10 16.06
C HIS A 141 7.99 -1.48 14.69
N ARG A 142 7.60 -2.30 13.70
CA ARG A 142 7.41 -1.82 12.32
C ARG A 142 5.95 -1.71 11.95
N ILE A 143 5.55 -0.57 11.40
CA ILE A 143 4.24 -0.34 10.82
C ILE A 143 4.37 0.16 9.38
N ASN A 144 3.34 -0.11 8.56
CA ASN A 144 3.33 0.28 7.16
C ASN A 144 2.40 1.47 6.94
N LEU A 145 2.89 2.48 6.22
CA LEU A 145 2.08 3.59 5.73
C LEU A 145 1.80 3.41 4.23
N PHE A 146 0.54 3.16 3.91
CA PHE A 146 0.05 3.04 2.53
C PHE A 146 -0.37 4.40 1.95
N PRO A 147 -0.56 4.54 0.63
CA PRO A 147 -1.34 5.65 0.08
C PRO A 147 -2.65 5.80 0.83
N MET A 148 -3.19 7.01 0.87
CA MET A 148 -4.49 7.26 1.53
C MET A 148 -5.54 6.28 1.00
N ASP A 149 -6.24 5.60 1.89
CA ASP A 149 -7.35 4.75 1.51
C ASP A 149 -8.59 5.58 1.15
N PHE A 150 -9.66 4.89 0.73
CA PHE A 150 -10.86 5.57 0.28
C PHE A 150 -11.52 6.42 1.38
N GLU A 151 -11.50 5.96 2.62
CA GLU A 151 -12.04 6.72 3.75
C GLU A 151 -11.18 7.93 4.09
N GLU A 152 -9.86 7.80 4.13
CA GLU A 152 -8.94 8.92 4.32
C GLU A 152 -9.10 9.98 3.21
N PHE A 153 -9.38 9.53 1.98
CA PHE A 153 -9.72 10.41 0.87
C PHE A 153 -11.03 11.17 1.11
N LEU A 154 -12.08 10.50 1.61
CA LEU A 154 -13.33 11.17 1.97
C LEU A 154 -13.11 12.19 3.08
N TRP A 155 -12.33 11.88 4.10
CA TRP A 155 -11.95 12.85 5.14
C TRP A 155 -11.23 14.08 4.56
N ALA A 156 -10.35 13.88 3.58
CA ALA A 156 -9.70 15.00 2.90
C ALA A 156 -10.67 15.88 2.10
N LEU A 157 -11.79 15.33 1.66
CA LEU A 157 -12.89 16.07 1.01
C LEU A 157 -13.85 16.72 2.01
N GLY A 158 -13.69 16.49 3.33
CA GLY A 158 -14.55 17.01 4.39
C GLY A 158 -15.79 16.14 4.68
N ASP A 159 -15.80 14.88 4.22
CA ASP A 159 -16.88 13.92 4.50
C ASP A 159 -16.41 12.88 5.54
N ASP A 160 -16.65 13.18 6.82
CA ASP A 160 -16.24 12.32 7.94
C ASP A 160 -17.31 11.28 8.34
N MET A 161 -18.54 11.39 7.83
CA MET A 161 -19.70 10.62 8.33
C MET A 161 -20.09 9.45 7.43
N MET A 162 -19.82 9.55 6.13
CA MET A 162 -20.37 8.61 5.16
C MET A 162 -19.89 7.18 5.39
N MET A 163 -18.62 6.99 5.75
CA MET A 163 -18.06 5.65 5.96
C MET A 163 -18.61 4.96 7.21
N ASP A 164 -19.07 5.68 8.22
CA ASP A 164 -19.72 5.06 9.39
C ASP A 164 -21.05 4.42 9.00
N TYR A 165 -21.84 5.10 8.16
CA TYR A 165 -23.07 4.52 7.61
C TYR A 165 -22.79 3.34 6.67
N VAL A 166 -21.75 3.43 5.85
CA VAL A 166 -21.31 2.33 4.97
C VAL A 166 -20.92 1.10 5.79
N ARG A 167 -20.20 1.27 6.91
CA ARG A 167 -19.88 0.16 7.83
C ARG A 167 -21.12 -0.46 8.47
N ASP A 168 -22.09 0.33 8.87
CA ASP A 168 -23.35 -0.18 9.41
C ASP A 168 -24.08 -1.02 8.37
N CYS A 169 -24.20 -0.53 7.13
CA CYS A 169 -24.80 -1.29 6.02
C CYS A 169 -24.02 -2.56 5.70
N PHE A 170 -22.68 -2.50 5.71
CA PHE A 170 -21.81 -3.67 5.51
C PHE A 170 -22.05 -4.74 6.58
N GLY A 171 -22.05 -4.35 7.86
CA GLY A 171 -22.25 -5.27 8.98
C GLY A 171 -23.65 -5.93 8.98
N LYS A 172 -24.67 -5.16 8.57
CA LYS A 172 -26.05 -5.64 8.46
C LYS A 172 -26.37 -6.33 7.13
N ARG A 173 -25.45 -6.31 6.17
CA ARG A 173 -25.66 -6.78 4.78
C ARG A 173 -26.89 -6.14 4.13
N GLN A 174 -27.06 -4.84 4.33
CA GLN A 174 -28.20 -4.05 3.83
C GLN A 174 -27.76 -3.02 2.78
N PRO A 175 -28.60 -2.75 1.77
CA PRO A 175 -28.28 -1.74 0.76
C PRO A 175 -28.25 -0.33 1.36
N LEU A 176 -27.36 0.53 0.81
CA LEU A 176 -27.31 1.96 1.15
C LEU A 176 -28.53 2.75 0.65
N GLY A 177 -29.19 2.23 -0.37
CA GLY A 177 -30.20 2.92 -1.13
C GLY A 177 -29.63 3.74 -2.30
N GLN A 178 -30.45 3.90 -3.34
CA GLN A 178 -30.02 4.38 -4.65
C GLN A 178 -29.27 5.72 -4.62
N SER A 179 -29.73 6.67 -3.81
CA SER A 179 -29.13 8.01 -3.77
C SER A 179 -27.73 8.00 -3.18
N LEU A 180 -27.55 7.39 -2.00
CA LEU A 180 -26.27 7.33 -1.31
C LEU A 180 -25.30 6.40 -2.04
N HIS A 181 -25.77 5.27 -2.55
CA HIS A 181 -24.96 4.38 -3.37
C HIS A 181 -24.37 5.12 -4.59
N ARG A 182 -25.19 5.91 -5.31
CA ARG A 182 -24.71 6.70 -6.46
C ARG A 182 -23.63 7.70 -6.03
N LYS A 183 -23.88 8.44 -4.94
CA LYS A 183 -22.89 9.40 -4.39
C LYS A 183 -21.56 8.71 -4.06
N MET A 184 -21.61 7.55 -3.40
CA MET A 184 -20.41 6.78 -3.05
C MET A 184 -19.66 6.26 -4.28
N MET A 185 -20.38 5.82 -5.31
CA MET A 185 -19.77 5.41 -6.58
C MET A 185 -19.09 6.58 -7.31
N ASP A 186 -19.65 7.79 -7.22
CA ASP A 186 -19.03 8.98 -7.80
C ASP A 186 -17.75 9.37 -7.05
N TYR A 187 -17.76 9.31 -5.72
CA TYR A 187 -16.56 9.49 -4.91
C TYR A 187 -15.50 8.42 -5.21
N LEU A 188 -15.91 7.16 -5.40
CA LEU A 188 -14.99 6.08 -5.73
C LEU A 188 -14.33 6.29 -7.10
N ARG A 189 -15.09 6.74 -8.10
CA ARG A 189 -14.54 7.09 -9.43
C ARG A 189 -13.54 8.23 -9.32
N LEU A 190 -13.85 9.24 -8.52
CA LEU A 190 -12.92 10.35 -8.27
C LEU A 190 -11.65 9.85 -7.58
N TYR A 191 -11.78 9.04 -6.53
CA TYR A 191 -10.65 8.43 -5.84
C TYR A 191 -9.79 7.58 -6.77
N MET A 192 -10.39 6.79 -7.63
CA MET A 192 -9.67 5.99 -8.63
C MET A 192 -8.79 6.86 -9.54
N ILE A 193 -9.27 8.06 -9.90
CA ILE A 193 -8.58 8.99 -10.79
C ILE A 193 -7.51 9.79 -10.06
N VAL A 194 -7.84 10.37 -8.92
CA VAL A 194 -6.91 11.19 -8.11
C VAL A 194 -5.84 10.29 -7.48
N GLY A 195 -6.24 9.13 -6.99
CA GLY A 195 -5.42 8.22 -6.20
C GLY A 195 -5.39 8.60 -4.72
N GLY A 196 -4.59 7.84 -3.97
CA GLY A 196 -4.37 8.05 -2.54
C GLY A 196 -3.03 8.69 -2.19
N MET A 197 -2.25 9.15 -3.18
CA MET A 197 -1.00 9.86 -2.89
C MET A 197 -1.30 11.24 -2.29
N PRO A 198 -0.83 11.55 -1.04
CA PRO A 198 -1.22 12.76 -0.33
C PRO A 198 -1.02 14.06 -1.12
N GLN A 199 0.05 14.12 -1.92
CA GLN A 199 0.32 15.29 -2.77
C GLN A 199 -0.75 15.45 -3.86
N ALA A 200 -1.17 14.36 -4.51
CA ALA A 200 -2.22 14.39 -5.52
C ALA A 200 -3.60 14.74 -4.91
N VAL A 201 -3.88 14.19 -3.73
CA VAL A 201 -5.11 14.51 -2.98
C VAL A 201 -5.13 15.97 -2.55
N ALA A 202 -4.00 16.53 -2.07
CA ALA A 202 -3.91 17.95 -1.72
C ALA A 202 -4.17 18.86 -2.93
N GLU A 203 -3.54 18.57 -4.07
CA GLU A 203 -3.78 19.33 -5.32
C GLU A 203 -5.26 19.31 -5.71
N TRP A 204 -5.92 18.16 -5.59
CA TRP A 204 -7.35 18.07 -5.86
C TRP A 204 -8.19 18.88 -4.88
N VAL A 205 -7.91 18.79 -3.58
CA VAL A 205 -8.66 19.52 -2.55
C VAL A 205 -8.57 21.04 -2.75
N GLU A 206 -7.36 21.53 -3.08
CA GLU A 206 -7.10 22.97 -3.24
C GLU A 206 -7.61 23.53 -4.57
N SER A 207 -7.38 22.83 -5.68
CA SER A 207 -7.58 23.40 -7.01
C SER A 207 -8.80 22.88 -7.77
N ARG A 208 -9.24 21.65 -7.47
CA ARG A 208 -10.24 20.92 -8.27
C ARG A 208 -9.81 20.75 -9.75
N ASP A 209 -8.53 20.82 -10.01
CA ASP A 209 -7.90 20.78 -11.33
C ASP A 209 -7.20 19.45 -11.56
N LEU A 210 -7.70 18.65 -12.52
CA LEU A 210 -7.16 17.33 -12.84
C LEU A 210 -5.82 17.38 -13.58
N ASP A 211 -5.49 18.48 -14.28
CA ASP A 211 -4.17 18.66 -14.90
C ASP A 211 -3.09 18.87 -13.83
N ARG A 212 -3.39 19.61 -12.76
CA ARG A 212 -2.49 19.78 -11.61
C ARG A 212 -2.29 18.45 -10.85
N VAL A 213 -3.37 17.71 -10.64
CA VAL A 213 -3.33 16.38 -10.03
C VAL A 213 -2.45 15.43 -10.85
N ASP A 214 -2.61 15.41 -12.18
CA ASP A 214 -1.79 14.56 -13.06
C ASP A 214 -0.31 14.98 -13.04
N SER A 215 -0.04 16.27 -13.03
CA SER A 215 1.34 16.79 -12.88
C SER A 215 1.99 16.29 -11.57
N ALA A 216 1.28 16.34 -10.44
CA ALA A 216 1.77 15.82 -9.17
C ALA A 216 2.06 14.30 -9.25
N LYS A 217 1.16 13.52 -9.85
CA LYS A 217 1.36 12.06 -10.04
C LYS A 217 2.54 11.74 -10.96
N ARG A 218 2.70 12.47 -12.08
CA ARG A 218 3.86 12.30 -12.99
C ARG A 218 5.17 12.62 -12.31
N ASN A 219 5.20 13.64 -11.45
CA ASN A 219 6.37 13.96 -10.63
C ASN A 219 6.72 12.79 -9.68
N ILE A 220 5.72 12.18 -9.02
CA ILE A 220 5.93 11.00 -8.17
C ILE A 220 6.49 9.81 -8.97
N LEU A 221 5.91 9.52 -10.15
CA LEU A 221 6.40 8.46 -11.04
C LEU A 221 7.85 8.71 -11.50
N SER A 222 8.19 9.96 -11.78
CA SER A 222 9.57 10.36 -12.12
C SER A 222 10.54 10.11 -10.95
N LEU A 223 10.12 10.41 -9.71
CA LEU A 223 10.91 10.11 -8.51
C LEU A 223 11.12 8.61 -8.35
N TYR A 224 10.10 7.77 -8.57
CA TYR A 224 10.24 6.31 -8.52
C TYR A 224 11.24 5.79 -9.56
N ARG A 225 11.20 6.29 -10.81
CA ARG A 225 12.20 5.95 -11.84
C ARG A 225 13.61 6.40 -11.45
N ASN A 226 13.75 7.55 -10.80
CA ASN A 226 15.04 8.00 -10.30
C ASN A 226 15.55 7.12 -9.15
N ASP A 227 14.67 6.66 -8.26
CA ASP A 227 15.04 5.72 -7.20
C ASP A 227 15.46 4.35 -7.78
N ILE A 228 14.78 3.85 -8.82
CA ILE A 228 15.21 2.65 -9.54
C ILE A 228 16.64 2.83 -10.08
N ARG A 229 16.91 3.94 -10.78
CA ARG A 229 18.25 4.22 -11.33
C ARG A 229 19.32 4.32 -10.25
N LYS A 230 18.97 4.82 -9.08
CA LYS A 230 19.94 5.08 -8.00
C LYS A 230 20.20 3.85 -7.12
N TYR A 231 19.19 3.00 -6.89
CA TYR A 231 19.23 1.98 -5.85
C TYR A 231 19.02 0.54 -6.35
N ALA A 232 18.65 0.33 -7.63
CA ALA A 232 18.46 -1.02 -8.16
C ALA A 232 19.75 -1.63 -8.75
N HIS A 233 20.89 -1.40 -8.14
CA HIS A 233 22.25 -1.77 -8.56
C HIS A 233 22.37 -3.03 -9.44
N GLY A 234 22.65 -2.83 -10.75
CA GLY A 234 22.77 -3.88 -11.76
C GLY A 234 21.44 -4.50 -12.22
N LEU A 235 20.30 -4.01 -11.71
CA LEU A 235 18.94 -4.46 -12.07
C LEU A 235 18.11 -3.31 -12.67
N GLU A 236 18.66 -2.13 -12.83
CA GLU A 236 17.95 -0.88 -13.18
C GLU A 236 17.07 -1.04 -14.42
N ALA A 237 17.65 -1.60 -15.50
CA ALA A 237 16.93 -1.83 -16.75
C ALA A 237 15.77 -2.82 -16.60
N LYS A 238 15.93 -3.86 -15.76
CA LYS A 238 14.88 -4.87 -15.53
C LYS A 238 13.76 -4.33 -14.67
N VAL A 239 14.11 -3.69 -13.54
CA VAL A 239 13.15 -3.08 -12.62
C VAL A 239 12.34 -2.02 -13.35
N THR A 240 13.00 -1.13 -14.12
CA THR A 240 12.32 -0.12 -14.95
C THR A 240 11.37 -0.77 -15.93
N LYS A 241 11.83 -1.81 -16.65
CA LYS A 241 11.00 -2.51 -17.64
C LYS A 241 9.78 -3.20 -17.01
N ILE A 242 9.94 -3.84 -15.85
CA ILE A 242 8.82 -4.42 -15.11
C ILE A 242 7.84 -3.31 -14.73
N PHE A 243 8.32 -2.25 -14.10
CA PHE A 243 7.52 -1.12 -13.65
C PHE A 243 6.71 -0.49 -14.79
N ASP A 244 7.36 -0.14 -15.90
CA ASP A 244 6.72 0.52 -17.04
C ASP A 244 5.75 -0.40 -17.80
N THR A 245 5.88 -1.73 -17.68
CA THR A 245 4.97 -2.69 -18.35
C THR A 245 3.78 -3.11 -17.49
N ILE A 246 3.68 -2.67 -16.23
CA ILE A 246 2.54 -3.02 -15.35
C ILE A 246 1.19 -2.74 -16.03
N PRO A 247 0.91 -1.55 -16.61
CA PRO A 247 -0.37 -1.29 -17.25
C PRO A 247 -0.68 -2.28 -18.38
N SER A 248 0.29 -2.57 -19.24
CA SER A 248 0.11 -3.49 -20.36
C SER A 248 -0.07 -4.95 -19.93
N GLN A 249 0.49 -5.35 -18.78
CA GLN A 249 0.28 -6.69 -18.21
C GLN A 249 -1.14 -6.82 -17.63
N LEU A 250 -1.59 -5.81 -16.87
CA LEU A 250 -2.93 -5.78 -16.28
C LEU A 250 -4.06 -5.65 -17.33
N GLN A 251 -3.76 -5.07 -18.51
CA GLN A 251 -4.73 -4.96 -19.61
C GLN A 251 -5.03 -6.30 -20.29
N ARG A 252 -4.14 -7.29 -20.17
CA ARG A 252 -4.31 -8.60 -20.81
C ARG A 252 -5.45 -9.39 -20.17
N HIS A 253 -6.01 -10.33 -20.93
CA HIS A 253 -7.01 -11.27 -20.41
C HIS A 253 -6.44 -12.14 -19.27
N GLU A 254 -5.21 -12.67 -19.46
CA GLU A 254 -4.44 -13.29 -18.38
C GLU A 254 -3.53 -12.22 -17.76
N LYS A 255 -3.89 -11.72 -16.59
CA LYS A 255 -3.16 -10.66 -15.89
C LYS A 255 -1.89 -11.15 -15.18
N LYS A 256 -1.57 -12.45 -15.29
CA LYS A 256 -0.29 -13.01 -14.82
C LYS A 256 0.88 -12.34 -15.52
N PHE A 257 1.88 -11.95 -14.74
CA PHE A 257 3.07 -11.33 -15.30
C PHE A 257 3.85 -12.34 -16.16
N LYS A 258 3.93 -12.10 -17.48
CA LYS A 258 4.64 -12.97 -18.41
C LYS A 258 6.11 -12.56 -18.49
N LEU A 259 7.00 -13.42 -18.03
CA LEU A 259 8.46 -13.19 -18.06
C LEU A 259 9.00 -12.95 -19.49
N SER A 260 8.33 -13.51 -20.50
CA SER A 260 8.67 -13.27 -21.90
C SER A 260 8.59 -11.80 -22.34
N ALA A 261 7.82 -10.97 -21.61
CA ALA A 261 7.77 -9.52 -21.83
C ALA A 261 9.11 -8.82 -21.54
N LEU A 262 9.98 -9.43 -20.75
CA LEU A 262 11.28 -8.88 -20.37
C LEU A 262 12.40 -9.17 -21.41
N GLY A 263 12.13 -10.03 -22.40
CA GLY A 263 13.07 -10.35 -23.48
C GLY A 263 13.55 -11.80 -23.45
N LYS A 264 14.12 -12.26 -24.59
CA LYS A 264 14.69 -13.60 -24.73
C LYS A 264 15.96 -13.74 -23.86
N GLY A 265 16.08 -14.85 -23.12
CA GLY A 265 17.28 -15.17 -22.32
C GLY A 265 17.29 -14.57 -20.90
N THR A 266 16.19 -14.00 -20.42
CA THR A 266 16.09 -13.49 -19.06
C THR A 266 16.12 -14.65 -18.06
N ARG A 267 17.20 -14.79 -17.30
CA ARG A 267 17.32 -15.83 -16.25
C ARG A 267 16.35 -15.54 -15.10
N GLY A 268 15.59 -16.55 -14.67
CA GLY A 268 14.54 -16.42 -13.64
C GLY A 268 15.03 -15.72 -12.37
N ARG A 269 16.22 -16.07 -11.85
CA ARG A 269 16.79 -15.50 -10.61
C ARG A 269 16.87 -13.96 -10.60
N ASN A 270 17.32 -13.35 -11.69
CA ASN A 270 17.45 -11.88 -11.76
C ASN A 270 16.10 -11.16 -11.91
N VAL A 271 15.05 -11.88 -12.31
CA VAL A 271 13.69 -11.34 -12.38
C VAL A 271 13.04 -11.37 -11.02
N GLU A 272 13.26 -12.45 -10.26
CA GLU A 272 12.79 -12.54 -8.88
C GLU A 272 13.37 -11.40 -8.02
N THR A 273 14.66 -11.13 -8.14
CA THR A 273 15.30 -10.02 -7.44
C THR A 273 14.70 -8.67 -7.84
N ALA A 274 14.34 -8.48 -9.12
CA ALA A 274 13.70 -7.24 -9.58
C ALA A 274 12.25 -7.09 -9.06
N PHE A 275 11.49 -8.19 -8.97
CA PHE A 275 10.17 -8.17 -8.33
C PHE A 275 10.28 -7.89 -6.83
N PHE A 276 11.23 -8.53 -6.16
CA PHE A 276 11.51 -8.28 -4.75
C PHE A 276 11.85 -6.80 -4.51
N TRP A 277 12.67 -6.19 -5.38
CA TRP A 277 12.99 -4.77 -5.29
C TRP A 277 11.75 -3.87 -5.35
N LEU A 278 10.83 -4.16 -6.30
CA LEU A 278 9.60 -3.39 -6.45
C LEU A 278 8.65 -3.56 -5.24
N ASP A 279 8.55 -4.76 -4.69
CA ASP A 279 7.77 -5.02 -3.48
C ASP A 279 8.34 -4.30 -2.27
N GLU A 280 9.66 -4.41 -2.04
CA GLU A 280 10.37 -3.75 -0.95
C GLU A 280 10.25 -2.21 -1.02
N SER A 281 10.24 -1.62 -2.23
CA SER A 281 10.05 -0.18 -2.43
C SER A 281 8.61 0.29 -2.21
N ARG A 282 7.66 -0.64 -2.00
CA ARG A 282 6.23 -0.37 -1.78
C ARG A 282 5.53 0.37 -2.92
N VAL A 283 6.10 0.35 -4.12
CA VAL A 283 5.48 0.99 -5.30
C VAL A 283 4.49 0.06 -6.02
N VAL A 284 4.52 -1.23 -5.69
CA VAL A 284 3.62 -2.25 -6.22
C VAL A 284 3.01 -3.09 -5.11
N ASN A 285 1.90 -3.72 -5.41
CA ASN A 285 1.23 -4.73 -4.58
C ASN A 285 1.29 -6.07 -5.32
N PRO A 286 2.25 -6.95 -5.03
CA PRO A 286 2.29 -8.28 -5.64
C PRO A 286 1.12 -9.13 -5.14
N CYS A 287 0.53 -9.89 -6.07
CA CYS A 287 -0.53 -10.85 -5.80
C CYS A 287 -0.06 -12.23 -6.26
N PHE A 288 0.00 -13.18 -5.34
CA PHE A 288 0.59 -14.49 -5.56
C PHE A 288 -0.47 -15.53 -5.93
N SER A 289 -0.10 -16.48 -6.80
CA SER A 289 -0.99 -17.57 -7.18
C SER A 289 -1.03 -18.62 -6.06
N ALA A 290 -2.21 -18.84 -5.46
CA ALA A 290 -2.42 -19.98 -4.57
C ALA A 290 -2.79 -21.22 -5.38
N THR A 291 -2.18 -22.38 -5.07
CA THR A 291 -2.50 -23.65 -5.72
C THR A 291 -3.71 -24.34 -5.11
N GLU A 292 -3.99 -24.07 -3.83
CA GLU A 292 -5.13 -24.59 -3.08
C GLU A 292 -5.69 -23.52 -2.14
N PRO A 293 -7.02 -23.38 -2.01
CA PRO A 293 -7.64 -22.41 -1.10
C PRO A 293 -7.74 -22.98 0.33
N THR A 294 -6.60 -23.19 0.98
CA THR A 294 -6.53 -23.71 2.36
C THR A 294 -6.02 -22.64 3.31
N VAL A 295 -6.28 -22.80 4.62
CA VAL A 295 -5.67 -21.96 5.65
C VAL A 295 -4.14 -22.05 5.52
N GLY A 296 -3.47 -20.90 5.53
CA GLY A 296 -2.03 -20.86 5.23
C GLY A 296 -1.75 -20.80 3.73
N LEU A 297 -2.43 -19.92 3.02
CA LEU A 297 -2.24 -19.67 1.57
C LEU A 297 -0.76 -19.53 1.19
N GLU A 298 0.07 -19.00 2.10
CA GLU A 298 1.52 -18.87 1.89
C GLU A 298 2.26 -20.22 1.71
N MET A 299 1.75 -21.30 2.30
CA MET A 299 2.38 -22.63 2.18
C MET A 299 2.08 -23.31 0.84
N LYS A 300 1.17 -22.77 0.07
CA LYS A 300 0.63 -23.35 -1.17
C LYS A 300 0.70 -22.37 -2.34
N LEU A 301 1.86 -21.72 -2.51
CA LEU A 301 2.09 -20.75 -3.58
C LEU A 301 2.70 -21.39 -4.82
N ASP A 302 2.26 -20.94 -5.98
CA ASP A 302 3.02 -21.04 -7.22
C ASP A 302 3.89 -19.78 -7.35
N GLU A 303 5.15 -19.88 -6.92
CA GLU A 303 6.09 -18.77 -6.94
C GLU A 303 6.39 -18.25 -8.37
N SER A 304 6.17 -19.09 -9.38
CA SER A 304 6.39 -18.72 -10.79
C SER A 304 5.29 -17.82 -11.36
N SER A 305 4.14 -17.74 -10.67
CA SER A 305 2.94 -17.06 -11.15
C SER A 305 2.49 -15.96 -10.19
N ARG A 306 2.52 -14.71 -10.67
CA ARG A 306 2.07 -13.55 -9.91
C ARG A 306 1.39 -12.52 -10.79
N LYS A 307 0.53 -11.69 -10.19
CA LYS A 307 0.05 -10.44 -10.75
C LYS A 307 0.76 -9.29 -10.03
N LEU A 308 1.00 -8.17 -10.73
CA LEU A 308 1.57 -6.96 -10.12
C LEU A 308 0.57 -5.82 -10.28
N TYR A 309 0.05 -5.35 -9.16
CA TYR A 309 -0.77 -4.14 -9.11
C TYR A 309 0.09 -2.95 -8.69
N MET A 310 -0.23 -1.75 -9.18
CA MET A 310 0.36 -0.53 -8.65
C MET A 310 -0.16 -0.30 -7.22
N ALA A 311 0.69 0.21 -6.36
CA ALA A 311 0.31 0.56 -5.00
C ALA A 311 -0.77 1.65 -4.94
N ASP A 312 -0.89 2.45 -6.01
CA ASP A 312 -1.88 3.52 -6.13
C ASP A 312 -2.50 3.51 -7.54
N THR A 313 -3.84 3.50 -7.61
CA THR A 313 -4.57 3.42 -8.88
C THR A 313 -4.48 4.72 -9.68
N GLY A 314 -4.41 5.88 -9.01
CA GLY A 314 -4.18 7.15 -9.68
C GLY A 314 -2.83 7.19 -10.38
N LEU A 315 -1.78 6.64 -9.76
CA LEU A 315 -0.47 6.48 -10.40
C LEU A 315 -0.50 5.49 -11.57
N LEU A 316 -1.27 4.39 -11.45
CA LEU A 316 -1.45 3.44 -12.55
C LEU A 316 -2.04 4.14 -13.79
N ILE A 317 -3.05 4.99 -13.61
CA ILE A 317 -3.67 5.75 -14.70
C ILE A 317 -2.65 6.69 -15.36
N SER A 318 -1.91 7.49 -14.57
CA SER A 318 -0.89 8.39 -15.13
C SER A 318 0.26 7.64 -15.82
N LEU A 319 0.59 6.43 -15.33
CA LEU A 319 1.59 5.57 -15.99
C LEU A 319 1.07 4.99 -17.31
N ALA A 320 -0.20 4.55 -17.35
CA ALA A 320 -0.82 3.97 -18.53
C ALA A 320 -1.00 4.96 -19.69
N PHE A 321 -1.22 6.24 -19.36
CA PHE A 321 -1.46 7.32 -20.32
C PHE A 321 -0.31 8.32 -20.41
N SER A 322 0.92 7.89 -20.12
CA SER A 322 2.11 8.75 -20.08
C SER A 322 2.42 9.42 -21.42
N GLU A 323 2.06 8.78 -22.55
CA GLU A 323 2.30 9.28 -23.93
C GLU A 323 1.09 9.99 -24.53
N ALA A 324 -0.03 10.12 -23.79
CA ALA A 324 -1.24 10.71 -24.34
C ALA A 324 -1.05 12.21 -24.60
N ALA A 325 -1.23 12.63 -25.83
CA ALA A 325 -1.31 14.03 -26.24
C ALA A 325 -2.62 14.72 -25.77
N ILE A 326 -3.51 13.98 -25.12
CA ILE A 326 -4.79 14.45 -24.60
C ILE A 326 -4.53 15.14 -23.27
N LYS A 327 -5.16 16.30 -23.04
CA LYS A 327 -5.14 16.96 -21.74
C LYS A 327 -5.67 16.01 -20.67
N ALA A 328 -5.03 15.99 -19.52
CA ALA A 328 -5.38 15.07 -18.43
C ALA A 328 -6.85 15.27 -17.98
N ASP A 329 -7.32 16.51 -17.93
CA ASP A 329 -8.73 16.82 -17.60
C ASP A 329 -9.71 16.13 -18.57
N GLU A 330 -9.48 16.19 -19.88
CA GLU A 330 -10.34 15.53 -20.88
C GLU A 330 -10.31 14.00 -20.74
N LEU A 331 -9.12 13.43 -20.58
CA LEU A 331 -8.92 11.99 -20.38
C LEU A 331 -9.68 11.51 -19.14
N TYR A 332 -9.51 12.21 -18.03
CA TYR A 332 -10.08 11.82 -16.75
C TYR A 332 -11.60 11.99 -16.71
N ARG A 333 -12.13 13.07 -17.32
CA ARG A 333 -13.58 13.22 -17.50
C ARG A 333 -14.18 12.12 -18.35
N LYS A 334 -13.50 11.69 -19.42
CA LYS A 334 -13.95 10.55 -20.23
C LYS A 334 -13.91 9.22 -19.45
N LEU A 335 -12.89 9.01 -18.60
CA LEU A 335 -12.83 7.86 -17.69
C LEU A 335 -13.97 7.89 -16.66
N MET A 336 -14.26 9.06 -16.06
CA MET A 336 -15.36 9.22 -15.09
C MET A 336 -16.73 8.88 -15.71
N HIS A 337 -16.94 9.26 -16.98
CA HIS A 337 -18.22 9.09 -17.67
C HIS A 337 -18.31 7.85 -18.54
N ASP A 338 -17.37 6.91 -18.40
CA ASP A 338 -17.37 5.66 -19.14
C ASP A 338 -17.28 5.81 -20.68
N LYS A 339 -16.66 6.88 -21.16
CA LYS A 339 -16.57 7.24 -22.57
C LYS A 339 -15.24 6.87 -23.25
N LEU A 340 -14.32 6.23 -22.52
CA LEU A 340 -13.08 5.71 -23.07
C LEU A 340 -13.18 4.20 -23.23
N ASP A 341 -12.72 3.69 -24.38
CA ASP A 341 -12.54 2.26 -24.64
C ASP A 341 -11.26 1.76 -23.93
N VAL A 342 -11.26 1.87 -22.60
CA VAL A 342 -10.19 1.38 -21.73
C VAL A 342 -10.71 0.19 -20.96
N ASN A 343 -9.87 -0.83 -20.77
CA ASN A 343 -10.20 -1.98 -19.94
C ASN A 343 -10.37 -1.55 -18.47
N LYS A 344 -11.59 -1.13 -18.11
CA LYS A 344 -11.95 -0.76 -16.75
C LYS A 344 -11.69 -1.86 -15.73
N GLY A 345 -11.79 -3.12 -16.15
CA GLY A 345 -11.50 -4.26 -15.29
C GLY A 345 -10.10 -4.18 -14.70
N MET A 346 -9.12 -3.68 -15.47
CA MET A 346 -7.75 -3.45 -14.99
C MET A 346 -7.71 -2.42 -13.84
N LEU A 347 -8.38 -1.29 -14.02
CA LEU A 347 -8.37 -0.20 -13.04
C LEU A 347 -9.11 -0.57 -11.75
N VAL A 348 -10.29 -1.20 -11.91
CA VAL A 348 -11.14 -1.61 -10.77
C VAL A 348 -10.48 -2.73 -9.97
N GLU A 349 -9.84 -3.71 -10.64
CA GLU A 349 -9.11 -4.77 -9.94
C GLU A 349 -7.87 -4.23 -9.20
N ASN A 350 -7.14 -3.27 -9.81
CA ASN A 350 -6.05 -2.57 -9.11
C ASN A 350 -6.55 -1.77 -7.90
N LEU A 351 -7.70 -1.11 -8.03
CA LEU A 351 -8.31 -0.37 -6.93
C LEU A 351 -8.67 -1.30 -5.77
N VAL A 352 -9.27 -2.47 -6.05
CA VAL A 352 -9.57 -3.47 -5.04
C VAL A 352 -8.29 -4.03 -4.41
N ALA A 353 -7.25 -4.31 -5.20
CA ALA A 353 -5.95 -4.73 -4.69
C ALA A 353 -5.35 -3.68 -3.72
N GLN A 354 -5.42 -2.40 -4.07
CA GLN A 354 -5.00 -1.28 -3.23
C GLN A 354 -5.79 -1.24 -1.91
N MET A 355 -7.11 -1.38 -1.98
CA MET A 355 -8.00 -1.38 -0.80
C MET A 355 -7.69 -2.56 0.13
N LEU A 356 -7.60 -3.78 -0.39
CA LEU A 356 -7.27 -4.97 0.39
C LEU A 356 -5.88 -4.86 1.04
N ARG A 357 -4.91 -4.29 0.33
CA ARG A 357 -3.57 -4.05 0.88
C ARG A 357 -3.58 -3.05 2.04
N ALA A 358 -4.32 -1.95 1.88
CA ALA A 358 -4.49 -0.94 2.94
C ALA A 358 -5.25 -1.50 4.16
N ALA A 359 -6.16 -2.46 3.96
CA ALA A 359 -6.83 -3.21 5.03
C ALA A 359 -5.93 -4.27 5.71
N GLY A 360 -4.68 -4.43 5.26
CA GLY A 360 -3.70 -5.34 5.88
C GLY A 360 -3.60 -6.72 5.25
N HIS A 361 -4.37 -7.02 4.20
CA HIS A 361 -4.31 -8.32 3.55
C HIS A 361 -3.07 -8.48 2.67
N LYS A 362 -2.46 -9.66 2.70
CA LYS A 362 -1.63 -10.14 1.61
C LYS A 362 -2.53 -10.57 0.46
N LEU A 363 -2.09 -10.30 -0.77
CA LEU A 363 -2.91 -10.58 -1.94
C LEU A 363 -2.60 -11.95 -2.52
N TYR A 364 -3.65 -12.75 -2.70
CA TYR A 364 -3.60 -14.05 -3.35
C TYR A 364 -4.70 -14.13 -4.39
N PHE A 365 -4.44 -14.82 -5.49
CA PHE A 365 -5.42 -15.19 -6.51
C PHE A 365 -5.38 -16.68 -6.78
N PHE A 366 -6.41 -17.22 -7.41
CA PHE A 366 -6.42 -18.59 -7.89
C PHE A 366 -6.59 -18.63 -9.40
N SER A 367 -5.85 -19.51 -10.06
CA SER A 367 -6.03 -19.75 -11.48
C SER A 367 -5.68 -21.18 -11.83
N SER A 368 -6.61 -21.87 -12.46
CA SER A 368 -6.42 -23.22 -13.01
C SER A 368 -6.76 -23.22 -14.50
N TYR A 369 -5.96 -23.93 -15.29
CA TYR A 369 -6.17 -24.09 -16.72
C TYR A 369 -6.01 -25.53 -17.13
N SER A 370 -6.99 -26.09 -17.84
CA SER A 370 -6.92 -27.41 -18.49
C SER A 370 -7.22 -27.25 -19.98
N LYS A 371 -6.46 -27.96 -20.83
CA LYS A 371 -6.73 -28.03 -22.28
C LYS A 371 -7.92 -28.93 -22.59
N THR A 372 -8.14 -29.97 -21.79
CA THR A 372 -9.07 -31.06 -22.05
C THR A 372 -10.39 -30.94 -21.29
N ASP A 373 -10.39 -30.34 -20.07
CA ASP A 373 -11.60 -30.16 -19.28
C ASP A 373 -11.89 -28.68 -19.04
N ALA A 374 -13.00 -28.19 -19.60
CA ALA A 374 -13.44 -26.82 -19.42
C ALA A 374 -13.88 -26.50 -17.98
N ARG A 375 -14.26 -27.52 -17.18
CA ARG A 375 -14.65 -27.34 -15.78
C ARG A 375 -13.47 -27.00 -14.89
N GLU A 376 -12.26 -27.40 -15.30
CA GLU A 376 -11.02 -27.09 -14.61
C GLU A 376 -10.47 -25.68 -14.98
N ARG A 377 -11.12 -24.96 -15.92
CA ARG A 377 -10.75 -23.59 -16.27
C ARG A 377 -11.48 -22.63 -15.37
N MET A 378 -10.76 -22.07 -14.39
CA MET A 378 -11.33 -21.12 -13.45
C MET A 378 -10.26 -20.15 -12.99
N GLU A 379 -10.65 -18.92 -12.74
CA GLU A 379 -9.85 -17.86 -12.16
C GLU A 379 -10.69 -17.14 -11.12
N VAL A 380 -10.10 -16.83 -9.96
CA VAL A 380 -10.69 -16.03 -8.89
C VAL A 380 -9.73 -14.88 -8.61
N ASP A 381 -10.22 -13.66 -8.65
CA ASP A 381 -9.39 -12.45 -8.61
C ASP A 381 -8.61 -12.32 -7.31
N PHE A 382 -9.27 -12.57 -6.15
CA PHE A 382 -8.59 -12.54 -4.84
C PHE A 382 -9.09 -13.66 -3.92
N LEU A 383 -8.20 -14.09 -3.03
CA LEU A 383 -8.50 -14.99 -1.91
C LEU A 383 -8.06 -14.31 -0.63
N ILE A 384 -8.96 -14.20 0.34
CA ILE A 384 -8.61 -13.70 1.68
C ILE A 384 -8.96 -14.72 2.75
N PRO A 385 -8.11 -14.92 3.77
CA PRO A 385 -8.44 -15.79 4.89
C PRO A 385 -9.53 -15.14 5.75
N LYS A 386 -10.42 -15.97 6.29
CA LYS A 386 -11.39 -15.54 7.30
C LYS A 386 -10.66 -15.31 8.64
N LEU A 387 -10.95 -14.22 9.32
CA LEU A 387 -10.28 -13.83 10.56
C LEU A 387 -10.63 -14.73 11.76
N THR A 388 -11.71 -15.50 11.71
CA THR A 388 -12.14 -16.41 12.81
C THR A 388 -11.63 -17.81 12.59
N ILE A 389 -10.69 -18.24 13.44
CA ILE A 389 -10.22 -19.63 13.50
C ILE A 389 -11.31 -20.48 14.16
N GLY A 390 -11.80 -21.52 13.48
CA GLY A 390 -12.74 -22.47 14.10
C GLY A 390 -13.68 -23.20 13.14
N SER A 391 -13.74 -22.85 11.86
CA SER A 391 -14.50 -23.57 10.85
C SER A 391 -13.60 -24.12 9.74
N ARG A 392 -14.05 -25.19 9.07
CA ARG A 392 -13.35 -25.71 7.89
C ARG A 392 -13.40 -24.76 6.69
N HIS A 393 -14.33 -23.77 6.70
CA HIS A 393 -14.59 -22.82 5.62
C HIS A 393 -13.92 -21.48 5.95
N ASN A 394 -12.66 -21.32 5.56
CA ASN A 394 -11.83 -20.24 6.07
C ASN A 394 -11.31 -19.28 4.98
N ILE A 395 -11.65 -19.51 3.69
CA ILE A 395 -11.18 -18.68 2.59
C ILE A 395 -12.38 -18.05 1.89
N HIS A 396 -12.43 -16.73 1.85
CA HIS A 396 -13.38 -15.98 1.03
C HIS A 396 -12.79 -15.79 -0.37
N PRO A 397 -13.37 -16.42 -1.42
CA PRO A 397 -13.05 -16.05 -2.79
C PRO A 397 -13.73 -14.74 -3.14
N ILE A 398 -13.00 -13.82 -3.75
CA ILE A 398 -13.48 -12.51 -4.17
C ILE A 398 -13.37 -12.40 -5.67
N GLU A 399 -14.49 -12.06 -6.30
CA GLU A 399 -14.58 -11.75 -7.72
C GLU A 399 -14.87 -10.26 -7.91
N VAL A 400 -14.15 -9.61 -8.84
CA VAL A 400 -14.29 -8.16 -9.07
C VAL A 400 -14.98 -7.91 -10.41
N LYS A 401 -16.03 -7.12 -10.42
CA LYS A 401 -16.84 -6.80 -11.60
C LYS A 401 -16.96 -5.29 -11.83
N SER A 402 -16.42 -4.83 -12.94
CA SER A 402 -16.43 -3.42 -13.36
C SER A 402 -17.66 -3.02 -14.19
N SER A 403 -18.51 -3.98 -14.58
CA SER A 403 -19.71 -3.78 -15.39
C SER A 403 -20.96 -4.33 -14.70
N THR A 404 -22.14 -3.94 -15.17
CA THR A 404 -23.43 -4.43 -14.66
C THR A 404 -23.82 -5.80 -15.23
N ARG A 405 -23.27 -6.16 -16.40
CA ARG A 405 -23.51 -7.47 -17.03
C ARG A 405 -22.25 -8.31 -16.92
N TYR A 406 -22.32 -9.41 -16.21
CA TYR A 406 -21.20 -10.33 -15.97
C TYR A 406 -21.68 -11.76 -15.73
N THR A 407 -20.75 -12.70 -15.82
CA THR A 407 -20.96 -14.10 -15.42
C THR A 407 -20.09 -14.44 -14.21
N LEU A 408 -20.54 -15.39 -13.41
CA LEU A 408 -19.81 -15.90 -12.25
C LEU A 408 -19.36 -17.36 -12.45
N THR A 409 -19.24 -17.79 -13.71
CA THR A 409 -18.93 -19.19 -14.05
C THR A 409 -17.65 -19.69 -13.38
N SER A 410 -16.58 -18.88 -13.37
CA SER A 410 -15.31 -19.25 -12.70
C SER A 410 -15.49 -19.36 -11.18
N LEU A 411 -16.13 -18.39 -10.56
CA LEU A 411 -16.39 -18.37 -9.13
C LEU A 411 -17.29 -19.57 -8.72
N SER A 412 -18.36 -19.85 -9.45
CA SER A 412 -19.25 -20.97 -9.16
C SER A 412 -18.53 -22.32 -9.23
N ARG A 413 -17.72 -22.54 -10.27
CA ARG A 413 -16.87 -23.74 -10.41
C ARG A 413 -15.88 -23.88 -9.26
N PHE A 414 -15.25 -22.76 -8.88
CA PHE A 414 -14.30 -22.74 -7.77
C PHE A 414 -14.98 -23.12 -6.44
N VAL A 415 -16.13 -22.52 -6.14
CA VAL A 415 -16.92 -22.80 -4.93
C VAL A 415 -17.37 -24.26 -4.89
N GLU A 416 -17.85 -24.80 -6.01
CA GLU A 416 -18.25 -26.20 -6.11
C GLU A 416 -17.07 -27.16 -5.85
N LYS A 417 -15.95 -26.92 -6.51
CA LYS A 417 -14.74 -27.77 -6.37
C LYS A 417 -14.16 -27.74 -4.95
N TYR A 418 -14.14 -26.57 -4.32
CA TYR A 418 -13.52 -26.35 -3.02
C TYR A 418 -14.52 -26.10 -1.88
N ARG A 419 -15.75 -26.60 -2.03
CA ARG A 419 -16.87 -26.35 -1.08
C ARG A 419 -16.54 -26.61 0.39
N ASN A 420 -15.56 -27.48 0.69
CA ASN A 420 -15.15 -27.83 2.05
C ASN A 420 -14.14 -26.87 2.66
N ALA A 421 -13.55 -25.96 1.86
CA ALA A 421 -12.52 -25.03 2.29
C ALA A 421 -12.98 -23.54 2.16
N VAL A 422 -13.94 -23.30 1.27
CA VAL A 422 -14.40 -21.96 0.91
C VAL A 422 -15.49 -21.49 1.85
N ALA A 423 -15.33 -20.27 2.36
CA ALA A 423 -16.37 -19.52 3.06
C ALA A 423 -17.32 -18.85 2.04
N GLU A 424 -18.17 -17.95 2.49
CA GLU A 424 -19.11 -17.23 1.63
C GLU A 424 -18.36 -16.52 0.50
N PRO A 425 -18.69 -16.78 -0.77
CA PRO A 425 -18.08 -16.07 -1.90
C PRO A 425 -18.55 -14.62 -1.92
N ILE A 426 -17.66 -13.72 -2.28
CA ILE A 426 -17.90 -12.28 -2.32
C ILE A 426 -17.73 -11.78 -3.75
N VAL A 427 -18.70 -10.98 -4.22
CA VAL A 427 -18.62 -10.28 -5.50
C VAL A 427 -18.56 -8.78 -5.25
N LEU A 428 -17.42 -8.16 -5.52
CA LEU A 428 -17.28 -6.70 -5.53
C LEU A 428 -17.74 -6.16 -6.89
N HIS A 429 -18.80 -5.36 -6.91
CA HIS A 429 -19.45 -4.93 -8.14
C HIS A 429 -19.91 -3.47 -8.11
N THR A 430 -20.49 -3.01 -9.21
CA THR A 430 -20.96 -1.62 -9.33
C THR A 430 -22.38 -1.40 -8.77
N GLY A 431 -23.07 -2.47 -8.32
CA GLY A 431 -24.39 -2.39 -7.70
C GLY A 431 -24.31 -2.19 -6.19
N ASP A 432 -25.48 -2.01 -5.56
CA ASP A 432 -25.61 -1.89 -4.10
C ASP A 432 -25.54 -3.28 -3.43
N VAL A 433 -25.49 -3.30 -2.10
CA VAL A 433 -25.41 -4.54 -1.30
C VAL A 433 -26.60 -5.44 -1.58
N LYS A 434 -26.35 -6.72 -1.81
CA LYS A 434 -27.36 -7.78 -1.84
C LYS A 434 -26.75 -9.12 -1.43
N VAL A 435 -27.56 -10.03 -0.97
CA VAL A 435 -27.21 -11.44 -0.75
C VAL A 435 -28.17 -12.29 -1.58
N GLU A 436 -27.61 -13.14 -2.44
CA GLU A 436 -28.39 -13.97 -3.36
C GLU A 436 -27.64 -15.31 -3.58
N ASP A 437 -28.36 -16.42 -3.49
CA ASP A 437 -27.81 -17.77 -3.70
C ASP A 437 -26.55 -18.10 -2.90
N GLY A 438 -26.44 -17.60 -1.66
CA GLY A 438 -25.27 -17.80 -0.80
C GLY A 438 -24.04 -16.95 -1.19
N VAL A 439 -24.17 -16.06 -2.15
CA VAL A 439 -23.14 -15.11 -2.57
C VAL A 439 -23.43 -13.74 -1.97
N ILE A 440 -22.40 -13.09 -1.43
CA ILE A 440 -22.48 -11.73 -0.92
C ILE A 440 -22.02 -10.77 -2.02
N TYR A 441 -22.91 -9.91 -2.45
CA TYR A 441 -22.58 -8.84 -3.42
C TYR A 441 -22.39 -7.54 -2.66
N LEU A 442 -21.24 -6.93 -2.81
CA LEU A 442 -20.85 -5.69 -2.16
C LEU A 442 -20.46 -4.64 -3.21
N PRO A 443 -20.86 -3.37 -3.00
CA PRO A 443 -20.34 -2.28 -3.83
C PRO A 443 -18.82 -2.20 -3.73
N LEU A 444 -18.16 -1.80 -4.82
CA LEU A 444 -16.70 -1.68 -4.91
C LEU A 444 -16.09 -0.85 -3.78
N TYR A 445 -16.77 0.21 -3.31
CA TYR A 445 -16.27 1.07 -2.23
C TYR A 445 -16.24 0.38 -0.85
N MET A 446 -16.83 -0.80 -0.71
CA MET A 446 -16.75 -1.62 0.50
C MET A 446 -15.54 -2.57 0.50
N GLY A 447 -14.75 -2.62 -0.57
CA GLY A 447 -13.58 -3.50 -0.66
C GLY A 447 -12.53 -3.28 0.43
N GLY A 448 -12.44 -2.08 1.00
CA GLY A 448 -11.55 -1.78 2.12
C GLY A 448 -12.09 -2.15 3.51
N LEU A 449 -13.30 -2.72 3.58
CA LEU A 449 -13.93 -3.21 4.82
C LEU A 449 -13.81 -4.73 4.98
N LEU A 450 -13.28 -5.42 3.97
CA LEU A 450 -13.02 -6.86 4.00
C LEU A 450 -11.70 -7.16 4.78
#